data_894f1b14de9e68879b122215bda16701
#
_entry.id   894f1b14de9e68879b122215bda16701
#
_cell.length_a   1.000
_cell.length_b   1.000
_cell.length_c   1.000
_cell.angle_alpha   90.00
_cell.angle_beta   90.00
_cell.angle_gamma   90.00
#
_symmetry.space_group_name_H-M   'P 1'
#
loop_
_entity.id
_entity.type
_entity.pdbx_description
1 polymer ?
#
loop_
_entity_poly.entity_id
_entity_poly.type
_entity_poly.pdbx_seq_one_letter_code
_entity_poly.pdbx_strand_id
1 'polypeptide(L)'
;VAESTQALVDEINKSQIVMIPGGFSGGDEPDGSAKFITAFFRAPAVTEAVRDLLKNRDGLMLGICNGFQALIKLGLVPYGDIVPMTAECPTLTFNTIGRHQSRLVRTRVASNLSPWLSRTAVGDVHTVAISHGEGRFVAAEPVLDLLKANGQIATQYVDEAGVPGMDLTVNPNGSLLAIEGITSPDGRVFGKMG
;
A
#
# COMPACT_ATOMS: atom_id res chain seq x y z
N VAL A 1 7.23 0.70 25.56
CA VAL A 1 7.70 0.35 24.22
C VAL A 1 8.04 -1.13 24.14
N ALA A 2 8.91 -1.68 25.02
CA ALA A 2 9.29 -3.11 24.95
C ALA A 2 8.10 -4.06 25.09
N GLU A 3 7.22 -3.83 26.06
CA GLU A 3 5.99 -4.60 26.25
C GLU A 3 5.07 -4.56 25.04
N SER A 4 4.88 -3.36 24.45
CA SER A 4 4.03 -3.20 23.26
C SER A 4 4.64 -3.90 22.04
N THR A 5 5.96 -3.89 21.90
CA THR A 5 6.68 -4.61 20.85
C THR A 5 6.50 -6.12 21.00
N GLN A 6 6.64 -6.64 22.22
CA GLN A 6 6.45 -8.07 22.47
C GLN A 6 4.99 -8.51 22.23
N ALA A 7 4.02 -7.71 22.70
CA ALA A 7 2.61 -7.98 22.45
C ALA A 7 2.30 -8.05 20.95
N LEU A 8 2.87 -7.11 20.15
CA LEU A 8 2.70 -7.11 18.69
C LEU A 8 3.30 -8.37 18.05
N VAL A 9 4.50 -8.79 18.47
CA VAL A 9 5.13 -10.04 18.02
C VAL A 9 4.26 -11.23 18.33
N ASP A 10 3.75 -11.33 19.56
CA ASP A 10 2.91 -12.44 19.99
C ASP A 10 1.61 -12.54 19.18
N GLU A 11 1.01 -11.40 18.84
CA GLU A 11 -0.20 -11.37 18.01
C GLU A 11 0.10 -11.68 16.54
N ILE A 12 1.19 -11.16 15.96
CA ILE A 12 1.59 -11.53 14.59
C ILE A 12 1.85 -13.04 14.51
N ASN A 13 2.51 -13.63 15.50
CA ASN A 13 2.84 -15.06 15.52
C ASN A 13 1.60 -15.97 15.59
N LYS A 14 0.47 -15.49 16.09
CA LYS A 14 -0.81 -16.21 16.13
C LYS A 14 -1.69 -15.95 14.92
N SER A 15 -1.38 -14.89 14.14
CA SER A 15 -2.21 -14.42 13.03
C SER A 15 -1.81 -15.06 11.71
N GLN A 16 -2.78 -15.22 10.81
CA GLN A 16 -2.59 -15.61 9.41
C GLN A 16 -2.65 -14.38 8.48
N ILE A 17 -3.32 -13.35 8.94
CA ILE A 17 -3.51 -12.08 8.22
C ILE A 17 -3.20 -10.93 9.17
N VAL A 18 -2.41 -9.98 8.69
CA VAL A 18 -2.17 -8.70 9.37
C VAL A 18 -2.72 -7.58 8.51
N MET A 19 -3.63 -6.80 9.08
CA MET A 19 -4.19 -5.63 8.41
C MET A 19 -3.79 -4.36 9.14
N ILE A 20 -3.27 -3.39 8.39
CA ILE A 20 -3.01 -2.04 8.87
C ILE A 20 -4.07 -1.12 8.26
N PRO A 21 -5.07 -0.69 9.06
CA PRO A 21 -6.16 0.14 8.56
C PRO A 21 -5.73 1.56 8.22
N GLY A 22 -6.64 2.32 7.60
CA GLY A 22 -6.51 3.75 7.41
C GLY A 22 -6.71 4.53 8.72
N GLY A 23 -6.52 5.81 8.62
CA GLY A 23 -6.65 6.76 9.74
C GLY A 23 -5.44 7.69 9.82
N PHE A 24 -5.38 8.47 10.89
CA PHE A 24 -4.24 9.34 11.21
C PHE A 24 -3.52 8.78 12.41
N SER A 25 -2.23 8.49 12.29
CA SER A 25 -1.40 8.12 13.43
C SER A 25 -0.87 9.37 14.13
N GLY A 26 -0.84 9.35 15.48
CA GLY A 26 -0.24 10.43 16.25
C GLY A 26 1.23 10.64 15.83
N GLY A 27 1.63 11.90 15.62
CA GLY A 27 2.99 12.26 15.22
C GLY A 27 3.30 12.10 13.72
N ASP A 28 2.30 11.94 12.86
CA ASP A 28 2.49 11.95 11.41
C ASP A 28 3.02 13.32 10.93
N GLU A 29 2.56 14.40 11.52
CA GLU A 29 3.06 15.75 11.26
C GLU A 29 4.19 16.12 12.27
N PRO A 30 5.26 16.80 11.80
CA PRO A 30 5.55 17.27 10.44
C PRO A 30 6.29 16.23 9.58
N ASP A 31 6.61 15.05 10.10
CA ASP A 31 7.55 14.10 9.49
C ASP A 31 6.89 13.14 8.48
N GLY A 32 5.59 13.31 8.20
CA GLY A 32 4.83 12.51 7.25
C GLY A 32 4.12 11.30 7.86
N SER A 33 3.20 10.74 7.08
CA SER A 33 2.27 9.69 7.49
C SER A 33 2.94 8.38 7.93
N ALA A 34 2.26 7.63 8.81
CA ALA A 34 2.64 6.29 9.29
C ALA A 34 3.96 6.21 10.08
N LYS A 35 4.46 7.31 10.64
CA LYS A 35 5.76 7.38 11.32
C LYS A 35 5.88 6.35 12.46
N PHE A 36 4.92 6.30 13.37
CA PHE A 36 4.98 5.36 14.50
C PHE A 36 4.77 3.92 14.07
N ILE A 37 3.89 3.67 13.11
CA ILE A 37 3.67 2.33 12.57
C ILE A 37 4.98 1.78 12.01
N THR A 38 5.67 2.56 11.17
CA THR A 38 6.95 2.14 10.57
C THR A 38 8.03 1.93 11.62
N ALA A 39 8.09 2.78 12.66
CA ALA A 39 9.04 2.62 13.75
C ALA A 39 8.85 1.30 14.51
N PHE A 40 7.59 0.90 14.81
CA PHE A 40 7.28 -0.37 15.45
C PHE A 40 7.65 -1.57 14.56
N PHE A 41 7.27 -1.52 13.27
CA PHE A 41 7.56 -2.62 12.35
C PHE A 41 9.04 -2.81 12.04
N ARG A 42 9.87 -1.75 12.21
CA ARG A 42 11.33 -1.84 12.09
C ARG A 42 12.04 -2.36 13.34
N ALA A 43 11.34 -2.57 14.45
CA ALA A 43 11.90 -3.27 15.60
C ALA A 43 12.31 -4.70 15.18
N PRO A 44 13.54 -5.16 15.48
CA PRO A 44 14.05 -6.43 14.94
C PRO A 44 13.11 -7.62 15.17
N ALA A 45 12.54 -7.76 16.37
CA ALA A 45 11.62 -8.84 16.68
C ALA A 45 10.33 -8.80 15.85
N VAL A 46 9.79 -7.60 15.58
CA VAL A 46 8.59 -7.43 14.74
C VAL A 46 8.93 -7.72 13.27
N THR A 47 10.08 -7.23 12.79
CA THR A 47 10.57 -7.53 11.44
C THR A 47 10.67 -9.04 11.21
N GLU A 48 11.25 -9.79 12.15
CA GLU A 48 11.36 -11.25 12.04
C GLU A 48 9.99 -11.95 12.09
N ALA A 49 9.07 -11.50 12.94
CA ALA A 49 7.71 -12.05 12.99
C ALA A 49 6.94 -11.81 11.67
N VAL A 50 7.11 -10.65 11.04
CA VAL A 50 6.53 -10.35 9.72
C VAL A 50 7.15 -11.22 8.62
N ARG A 51 8.48 -11.41 8.64
CA ARG A 51 9.17 -12.30 7.71
C ARG A 51 8.70 -13.74 7.84
N ASP A 52 8.57 -14.23 9.07
CA ASP A 52 8.04 -15.56 9.34
C ASP A 52 6.60 -15.71 8.81
N LEU A 53 5.74 -14.74 9.10
CA LEU A 53 4.37 -14.71 8.59
C LEU A 53 4.33 -14.87 7.06
N LEU A 54 5.11 -14.05 6.34
CA LEU A 54 5.04 -13.97 4.89
C LEU A 54 5.79 -15.09 4.17
N LYS A 55 6.93 -15.53 4.70
CA LYS A 55 7.83 -16.47 4.02
C LYS A 55 7.64 -17.93 4.45
N ASN A 56 7.26 -18.17 5.70
CA ASN A 56 7.20 -19.52 6.26
C ASN A 56 5.78 -20.01 6.55
N ARG A 57 4.87 -19.10 6.91
CA ARG A 57 3.51 -19.45 7.36
C ARG A 57 2.41 -19.17 6.36
N ASP A 58 2.77 -18.83 5.12
CA ASP A 58 1.83 -18.57 4.03
C ASP A 58 0.84 -17.42 4.32
N GLY A 59 1.26 -16.48 5.18
CA GLY A 59 0.41 -15.39 5.63
C GLY A 59 0.25 -14.24 4.65
N LEU A 60 -0.66 -13.33 4.97
CA LEU A 60 -1.02 -12.18 4.12
C LEU A 60 -0.95 -10.88 4.91
N MET A 61 -0.64 -9.78 4.22
CA MET A 61 -0.73 -8.43 4.77
C MET A 61 -1.53 -7.50 3.86
N LEU A 62 -2.36 -6.64 4.48
CA LEU A 62 -3.13 -5.61 3.80
C LEU A 62 -2.90 -4.27 4.47
N GLY A 63 -2.65 -3.23 3.68
CA GLY A 63 -2.57 -1.85 4.15
C GLY A 63 -3.52 -0.96 3.39
N ILE A 64 -4.40 -0.25 4.12
CA ILE A 64 -5.36 0.68 3.54
C ILE A 64 -4.97 2.11 3.94
N CYS A 65 -4.91 3.04 2.98
CA CYS A 65 -4.65 4.46 3.21
C CYS A 65 -3.35 4.67 4.03
N ASN A 66 -3.43 5.06 5.31
CA ASN A 66 -2.26 5.16 6.19
C ASN A 66 -1.51 3.82 6.32
N GLY A 67 -2.22 2.70 6.30
CA GLY A 67 -1.60 1.37 6.24
C GLY A 67 -0.79 1.14 4.96
N PHE A 68 -1.28 1.59 3.81
CA PHE A 68 -0.51 1.54 2.57
C PHE A 68 0.73 2.44 2.63
N GLN A 69 0.61 3.64 3.19
CA GLN A 69 1.75 4.53 3.46
C GLN A 69 2.80 3.85 4.34
N ALA A 70 2.37 3.08 5.35
CA ALA A 70 3.27 2.28 6.18
C ALA A 70 3.97 1.18 5.37
N LEU A 71 3.21 0.37 4.60
CA LEU A 71 3.75 -0.73 3.82
C LEU A 71 4.80 -0.26 2.81
N ILE A 72 4.57 0.88 2.13
CA ILE A 72 5.51 1.41 1.14
C ILE A 72 6.78 1.95 1.81
N LYS A 73 6.64 2.64 2.95
CA LYS A 73 7.78 3.14 3.73
C LYS A 73 8.61 2.02 4.39
N LEU A 74 8.02 0.85 4.59
CA LEU A 74 8.72 -0.34 5.07
C LEU A 74 9.43 -1.11 3.95
N GLY A 75 9.00 -0.93 2.69
CA GLY A 75 9.44 -1.72 1.55
C GLY A 75 8.65 -3.01 1.35
N LEU A 76 7.68 -3.31 2.20
CA LEU A 76 6.80 -4.48 2.08
C LEU A 76 6.05 -4.49 0.74
N VAL A 77 5.70 -3.33 0.24
CA VAL A 77 5.38 -3.11 -1.18
C VAL A 77 6.37 -2.07 -1.73
N PRO A 78 6.96 -2.28 -2.89
CA PRO A 78 6.79 -3.40 -3.83
C PRO A 78 7.73 -4.60 -3.60
N TYR A 79 8.58 -4.62 -2.58
CA TYR A 79 9.70 -5.57 -2.49
C TYR A 79 9.36 -6.88 -1.74
N GLY A 80 8.29 -6.91 -0.94
CA GLY A 80 7.88 -8.10 -0.18
C GLY A 80 8.72 -8.38 1.08
N ASP A 81 9.51 -7.40 1.52
CA ASP A 81 10.31 -7.47 2.75
C ASP A 81 10.45 -6.08 3.38
N ILE A 82 10.80 -6.05 4.66
CA ILE A 82 11.16 -4.80 5.34
C ILE A 82 12.61 -4.48 4.99
N VAL A 83 12.78 -3.42 4.21
CA VAL A 83 14.09 -3.00 3.69
C VAL A 83 14.38 -1.53 4.01
N PRO A 84 15.67 -1.12 4.05
CA PRO A 84 16.02 0.29 4.14
C PRO A 84 15.46 1.07 2.94
N MET A 85 14.96 2.28 3.18
CA MET A 85 14.49 3.17 2.11
C MET A 85 15.65 3.96 1.52
N THR A 86 15.65 4.09 0.20
CA THR A 86 16.59 4.89 -0.58
C THR A 86 15.84 5.91 -1.44
N ALA A 87 16.55 6.80 -2.10
CA ALA A 87 15.94 7.81 -2.98
C ALA A 87 15.24 7.18 -4.22
N GLU A 88 15.62 5.97 -4.59
CA GLU A 88 15.06 5.23 -5.72
C GLU A 88 13.77 4.47 -5.37
N CYS A 89 13.48 4.31 -4.08
CA CYS A 89 12.28 3.61 -3.64
C CYS A 89 11.02 4.41 -3.98
N PRO A 90 9.92 3.71 -4.36
CA PRO A 90 8.64 4.38 -4.57
C PRO A 90 8.10 4.95 -3.26
N THR A 91 7.25 5.95 -3.37
CA THR A 91 6.62 6.58 -2.21
C THR A 91 5.19 7.03 -2.50
N LEU A 92 4.44 7.26 -1.42
CA LEU A 92 3.20 8.01 -1.43
C LEU A 92 3.48 9.41 -0.88
N THR A 93 3.10 10.44 -1.62
CA THR A 93 3.36 11.84 -1.27
C THR A 93 2.09 12.67 -1.39
N PHE A 94 2.21 13.97 -1.17
CA PHE A 94 1.08 14.90 -1.22
C PHE A 94 0.33 14.83 -2.55
N ASN A 95 -1.01 14.86 -2.45
CA ASN A 95 -1.88 15.00 -3.61
C ASN A 95 -1.47 16.22 -4.44
N THR A 96 -1.55 16.10 -5.78
CA THR A 96 -1.16 17.18 -6.70
C THR A 96 -1.90 18.49 -6.43
N ILE A 97 -3.12 18.42 -5.90
CA ILE A 97 -3.90 19.62 -5.54
C ILE A 97 -3.45 20.28 -4.24
N GLY A 98 -2.45 19.72 -3.53
CA GLY A 98 -1.89 20.30 -2.30
C GLY A 98 -2.84 20.30 -1.10
N ARG A 99 -3.89 19.47 -1.10
CA ARG A 99 -4.85 19.38 0.00
C ARG A 99 -5.48 18.01 0.13
N HIS A 100 -6.13 17.78 1.27
CA HIS A 100 -6.95 16.60 1.53
C HIS A 100 -8.10 16.49 0.51
N GLN A 101 -8.34 15.25 0.05
CA GLN A 101 -9.52 14.89 -0.73
C GLN A 101 -10.32 13.80 -0.03
N SER A 102 -11.64 13.96 -0.01
CA SER A 102 -12.58 12.96 0.45
C SER A 102 -13.69 12.81 -0.57
N ARG A 103 -13.76 11.66 -1.25
CA ARG A 103 -14.76 11.39 -2.31
C ARG A 103 -14.87 9.91 -2.63
N LEU A 104 -15.91 9.55 -3.35
CA LEU A 104 -16.01 8.25 -4.01
C LEU A 104 -15.22 8.31 -5.32
N VAL A 105 -14.46 7.26 -5.59
CA VAL A 105 -13.70 7.07 -6.83
C VAL A 105 -13.95 5.69 -7.40
N ARG A 106 -13.73 5.54 -8.70
CA ARG A 106 -13.77 4.22 -9.34
C ARG A 106 -12.37 3.69 -9.48
N THR A 107 -12.21 2.42 -9.15
CA THR A 107 -10.95 1.69 -9.33
C THR A 107 -11.22 0.42 -10.13
N ARG A 108 -10.29 0.02 -10.98
CA ARG A 108 -10.35 -1.27 -11.66
C ARG A 108 -9.29 -2.21 -11.14
N VAL A 109 -9.54 -3.49 -11.19
CA VAL A 109 -8.54 -4.55 -11.01
C VAL A 109 -7.66 -4.56 -12.24
N ALA A 110 -6.39 -4.19 -12.10
CA ALA A 110 -5.40 -4.19 -13.18
C ALA A 110 -4.64 -5.51 -13.26
N SER A 111 -4.51 -6.20 -12.11
CA SER A 111 -3.93 -7.53 -11.98
C SER A 111 -4.61 -8.27 -10.84
N ASN A 112 -4.90 -9.55 -11.01
CA ASN A 112 -5.47 -10.42 -9.98
C ASN A 112 -4.52 -11.53 -9.55
N LEU A 113 -3.20 -11.34 -9.69
CA LEU A 113 -2.18 -12.29 -9.24
C LEU A 113 -2.12 -12.41 -7.71
N SER A 114 -2.53 -11.37 -7.00
CA SER A 114 -2.58 -11.37 -5.54
C SER A 114 -3.69 -12.30 -5.01
N PRO A 115 -3.42 -13.10 -3.96
CA PRO A 115 -4.46 -13.85 -3.24
C PRO A 115 -5.63 -12.98 -2.77
N TRP A 116 -5.38 -11.70 -2.46
CA TRP A 116 -6.40 -10.72 -2.09
C TRP A 116 -7.43 -10.47 -3.19
N LEU A 117 -7.05 -10.69 -4.45
CA LEU A 117 -7.86 -10.44 -5.63
C LEU A 117 -8.27 -11.73 -6.37
N SER A 118 -8.06 -12.89 -5.74
CA SER A 118 -8.30 -14.21 -6.35
C SER A 118 -9.75 -14.47 -6.80
N ARG A 119 -10.71 -13.69 -6.27
CA ARG A 119 -12.13 -13.80 -6.64
C ARG A 119 -12.60 -12.66 -7.54
N THR A 120 -11.69 -11.90 -8.11
CA THR A 120 -11.98 -10.83 -9.06
C THR A 120 -11.44 -11.15 -10.43
N ALA A 121 -12.00 -10.54 -11.47
CA ALA A 121 -11.46 -10.57 -12.82
C ALA A 121 -10.68 -9.28 -13.11
N VAL A 122 -9.65 -9.39 -13.97
CA VAL A 122 -8.98 -8.21 -14.52
C VAL A 122 -10.01 -7.39 -15.30
N GLY A 123 -10.11 -6.10 -14.99
CA GLY A 123 -11.10 -5.20 -15.55
C GLY A 123 -12.33 -4.96 -14.65
N ASP A 124 -12.54 -5.75 -13.59
CA ASP A 124 -13.62 -5.48 -12.63
C ASP A 124 -13.47 -4.08 -12.05
N VAL A 125 -14.57 -3.33 -12.01
CA VAL A 125 -14.60 -1.95 -11.52
C VAL A 125 -15.37 -1.88 -10.20
N HIS A 126 -14.74 -1.24 -9.23
CA HIS A 126 -15.32 -1.02 -7.90
C HIS A 126 -15.39 0.48 -7.59
N THR A 127 -16.43 0.90 -6.88
CA THR A 127 -16.49 2.24 -6.30
C THR A 127 -16.03 2.17 -4.85
N VAL A 128 -15.02 2.95 -4.52
CA VAL A 128 -14.41 2.98 -3.18
C VAL A 128 -14.36 4.41 -2.65
N ALA A 129 -14.38 4.55 -1.33
CA ALA A 129 -14.21 5.84 -0.68
C ALA A 129 -12.71 6.11 -0.46
N ILE A 130 -12.28 7.32 -0.78
CA ILE A 130 -10.94 7.82 -0.42
C ILE A 130 -11.07 9.01 0.51
N SER A 131 -10.12 9.17 1.43
CA SER A 131 -10.02 10.32 2.33
C SER A 131 -8.58 10.49 2.79
N HIS A 132 -7.80 11.30 2.05
CA HIS A 132 -6.36 11.46 2.33
C HIS A 132 -5.78 12.73 1.68
N GLY A 133 -4.66 13.22 2.25
CA GLY A 133 -3.84 14.31 1.72
C GLY A 133 -2.58 13.80 1.01
N GLU A 134 -2.12 12.58 1.33
CA GLU A 134 -0.90 11.94 0.84
C GLU A 134 -1.21 10.59 0.20
N GLY A 135 -1.81 10.61 -1.00
CA GLY A 135 -2.16 9.38 -1.74
C GLY A 135 -1.51 9.28 -3.12
N ARG A 136 -0.63 10.23 -3.47
CA ARG A 136 0.02 10.28 -4.76
C ARG A 136 1.18 9.30 -4.85
N PHE A 137 1.00 8.25 -5.62
CA PHE A 137 2.06 7.28 -5.90
C PHE A 137 3.10 7.86 -6.88
N VAL A 138 4.37 7.82 -6.50
CA VAL A 138 5.52 8.26 -7.30
C VAL A 138 6.60 7.20 -7.26
N ALA A 139 7.22 6.95 -8.40
CA ALA A 139 8.33 6.01 -8.54
C ALA A 139 9.22 6.39 -9.73
N ALA A 140 10.47 5.97 -9.69
CA ALA A 140 11.37 6.07 -10.84
C ALA A 140 10.93 5.11 -11.96
N GLU A 141 11.25 5.44 -13.21
CA GLU A 141 10.87 4.65 -14.39
C GLU A 141 11.24 3.16 -14.27
N PRO A 142 12.46 2.77 -13.82
CA PRO A 142 12.80 1.35 -13.67
C PRO A 142 11.88 0.60 -12.69
N VAL A 143 11.41 1.27 -11.65
CA VAL A 143 10.47 0.68 -10.68
C VAL A 143 9.09 0.52 -11.30
N LEU A 144 8.63 1.51 -12.08
CA LEU A 144 7.35 1.41 -12.81
C LEU A 144 7.37 0.25 -13.81
N ASP A 145 8.48 0.08 -14.53
CA ASP A 145 8.63 -1.02 -15.50
C ASP A 145 8.65 -2.38 -14.80
N LEU A 146 9.32 -2.47 -13.64
CA LEU A 146 9.29 -3.68 -12.81
C LEU A 146 7.86 -4.01 -12.34
N LEU A 147 7.13 -3.03 -11.85
CA LEU A 147 5.75 -3.22 -11.40
C LEU A 147 4.83 -3.71 -12.52
N LYS A 148 4.99 -3.15 -13.74
CA LYS A 148 4.25 -3.60 -14.93
C LYS A 148 4.61 -5.03 -15.29
N ALA A 149 5.91 -5.33 -15.42
CA ALA A 149 6.40 -6.64 -15.85
C ALA A 149 5.98 -7.77 -14.90
N ASN A 150 5.96 -7.49 -13.59
CA ASN A 150 5.60 -8.46 -12.56
C ASN A 150 4.09 -8.53 -12.28
N GLY A 151 3.26 -7.67 -12.90
CA GLY A 151 1.83 -7.60 -12.59
C GLY A 151 1.53 -7.12 -11.16
N GLN A 152 2.42 -6.31 -10.59
CA GLN A 152 2.28 -5.79 -9.22
C GLN A 152 1.39 -4.54 -9.11
N ILE A 153 0.99 -3.94 -10.23
CA ILE A 153 -0.06 -2.91 -10.24
C ILE A 153 -1.39 -3.63 -10.07
N ALA A 154 -1.93 -3.60 -8.87
CA ALA A 154 -3.14 -4.35 -8.52
C ALA A 154 -4.41 -3.60 -8.93
N THR A 155 -4.48 -2.31 -8.60
CA THR A 155 -5.65 -1.47 -8.86
C THR A 155 -5.25 -0.10 -9.41
N GLN A 156 -6.11 0.44 -10.27
CA GLN A 156 -5.91 1.75 -10.91
C GLN A 156 -7.19 2.58 -10.83
N TYR A 157 -7.05 3.89 -10.66
CA TYR A 157 -8.16 4.84 -10.82
C TYR A 157 -8.65 4.87 -12.27
N VAL A 158 -9.96 4.85 -12.45
CA VAL A 158 -10.59 4.80 -13.76
C VAL A 158 -11.75 5.77 -13.89
N ASP A 159 -12.08 6.13 -15.13
CA ASP A 159 -13.27 6.88 -15.49
C ASP A 159 -14.54 6.01 -15.47
N GLU A 160 -15.65 6.56 -15.96
CA GLU A 160 -16.93 5.85 -16.04
C GLU A 160 -16.91 4.66 -17.01
N ALA A 161 -16.04 4.70 -18.01
CA ALA A 161 -15.86 3.61 -18.97
C ALA A 161 -14.86 2.54 -18.49
N GLY A 162 -14.29 2.68 -17.29
CA GLY A 162 -13.27 1.77 -16.74
C GLY A 162 -11.88 1.99 -17.33
N VAL A 163 -11.62 3.13 -17.94
CA VAL A 163 -10.34 3.47 -18.55
C VAL A 163 -9.48 4.25 -17.55
N PRO A 164 -8.22 3.83 -17.31
CA PRO A 164 -7.31 4.59 -16.47
C PRO A 164 -7.00 5.95 -17.09
N GLY A 165 -7.05 6.98 -16.27
CA GLY A 165 -6.80 8.36 -16.71
C GLY A 165 -5.89 9.12 -15.76
N MET A 166 -5.19 10.12 -16.29
CA MET A 166 -4.31 11.01 -15.51
C MET A 166 -4.99 12.32 -15.12
N ASP A 167 -6.20 12.59 -15.63
CA ASP A 167 -6.98 13.74 -15.24
C ASP A 167 -7.38 13.66 -13.76
N LEU A 168 -7.35 14.78 -13.04
CA LEU A 168 -7.65 14.83 -11.60
C LEU A 168 -9.11 14.50 -11.25
N THR A 169 -10.01 14.54 -12.21
CA THR A 169 -11.39 14.06 -12.03
C THR A 169 -11.46 12.54 -11.90
N VAL A 170 -10.53 11.84 -12.54
CA VAL A 170 -10.39 10.36 -12.54
C VAL A 170 -9.38 9.92 -11.51
N ASN A 171 -8.17 10.48 -11.55
CA ASN A 171 -7.01 10.16 -10.70
C ASN A 171 -6.83 11.29 -9.67
N PRO A 172 -7.49 11.21 -8.51
CA PRO A 172 -7.64 12.35 -7.61
C PRO A 172 -6.33 12.81 -6.96
N ASN A 173 -5.34 11.91 -6.95
CA ASN A 173 -4.05 12.16 -6.29
C ASN A 173 -2.98 12.67 -7.25
N GLY A 174 -3.14 12.43 -8.56
CA GLY A 174 -2.10 12.60 -9.56
C GLY A 174 -1.06 11.46 -9.52
N SER A 175 -1.47 10.26 -9.10
CA SER A 175 -0.61 9.07 -9.05
C SER A 175 -0.11 8.67 -10.44
N LEU A 176 1.16 8.29 -10.55
CA LEU A 176 1.71 7.78 -11.81
C LEU A 176 0.93 6.55 -12.28
N LEU A 177 0.67 6.45 -13.58
CA LEU A 177 -0.10 5.36 -14.20
C LEU A 177 -1.50 5.15 -13.57
N ALA A 178 -2.07 6.16 -12.96
CA ALA A 178 -3.31 6.08 -12.19
C ALA A 178 -3.30 5.00 -11.09
N ILE A 179 -2.13 4.63 -10.57
CA ILE A 179 -1.99 3.58 -9.55
C ILE A 179 -2.75 3.98 -8.29
N GLU A 180 -3.67 3.11 -7.86
CA GLU A 180 -4.39 3.19 -6.60
C GLU A 180 -3.83 2.21 -5.57
N GLY A 181 -3.37 1.03 -6.02
CA GLY A 181 -2.79 0.01 -5.16
C GLY A 181 -1.78 -0.87 -5.88
N ILE A 182 -0.81 -1.36 -5.11
CA ILE A 182 0.26 -2.26 -5.56
C ILE A 182 0.45 -3.43 -4.61
N THR A 183 1.08 -4.49 -5.11
CA THR A 183 1.42 -5.68 -4.31
C THR A 183 2.92 -5.91 -4.19
N SER A 184 3.29 -6.82 -3.27
CA SER A 184 4.59 -7.50 -3.30
C SER A 184 4.71 -8.40 -4.54
N PRO A 185 5.94 -8.88 -4.90
CA PRO A 185 6.13 -9.71 -6.09
C PRO A 185 5.32 -11.01 -6.08
N ASP A 186 5.10 -11.59 -4.90
CA ASP A 186 4.28 -12.79 -4.69
C ASP A 186 2.79 -12.49 -4.44
N GLY A 187 2.41 -11.20 -4.40
CA GLY A 187 1.05 -10.75 -4.18
C GLY A 187 0.54 -10.87 -2.75
N ARG A 188 1.33 -11.36 -1.79
CA ARG A 188 0.89 -11.58 -0.40
C ARG A 188 0.68 -10.31 0.39
N VAL A 189 1.44 -9.29 0.08
CA VAL A 189 1.26 -7.95 0.65
C VAL A 189 0.55 -7.08 -0.38
N PHE A 190 -0.53 -6.45 0.04
CA PHE A 190 -1.31 -5.55 -0.79
C PHE A 190 -1.52 -4.22 -0.08
N GLY A 191 -1.17 -3.13 -0.74
CA GLY A 191 -1.40 -1.77 -0.29
C GLY A 191 -2.29 -1.01 -1.26
N LYS A 192 -3.30 -0.30 -0.76
CA LYS A 192 -4.23 0.50 -1.56
C LYS A 192 -4.73 1.72 -0.79
N MET A 193 -5.21 2.74 -1.51
CA MET A 193 -5.64 4.00 -0.89
C MET A 193 -7.12 4.04 -0.50
N GLY A 194 -7.98 3.31 -1.15
CA GLY A 194 -9.42 3.27 -0.89
C GLY A 194 -9.96 1.97 -0.32
#